data_cce3de5920cbaab70fd37ce89ba0f7af
#
_entry.id   cce3de5920cbaab70fd37ce89ba0f7af
#
_cell.length_a   1.000
_cell.length_b   1.000
_cell.length_c   1.000
_cell.angle_alpha   90.00
_cell.angle_beta   90.00
_cell.angle_gamma   90.00
#
_symmetry.space_group_name_H-M   'P 1'
#
loop_
_entity.id
_entity.type
_entity.pdbx_description
1 polymer ?
#
loop_
_entity_poly.entity_id
_entity_poly.type
_entity_poly.pdbx_seq_one_letter_code
_entity_poly.pdbx_strand_id
1 'polypeptide(L)'
;EAKAAASAKSGPAAFKDRSRTTPAIAFASAKGLLPLPVNGNKIRDFGGSDGVGGVQKGISLASKPGAQVTTPCDGWVVYAGPFRSYGQLLILNAGGGYHVLIAGMERISVNIGQFVLTGEPVATMGSTSQVASILATTASQPVLYVEFRKDGTPIDPGPWWAANEGEKVRG
;
A
#
# COMPACT_ATOMS: atom_id res chain seq x y z
N GLU A 1 0.37 30.40 -3.73
CA GLU A 1 0.12 30.16 -4.07
C GLU A 1 -0.53 29.56 -4.84
N ALA A 2 -0.57 30.14 -5.28
CA ALA A 2 -1.42 29.71 -6.02
C ALA A 2 -1.56 28.42 -6.12
N LYS A 3 -0.90 28.03 -5.70
CA LYS A 3 -1.05 26.87 -5.73
C LYS A 3 -2.28 26.55 -5.29
N ALA A 4 -2.92 27.39 -4.80
CA ALA A 4 -4.22 27.14 -4.44
C ALA A 4 -5.01 26.62 -5.55
N ALA A 5 -4.67 27.02 -6.67
CA ALA A 5 -5.38 26.53 -7.79
C ALA A 5 -5.27 25.04 -7.87
N ALA A 6 -4.16 24.56 -7.46
CA ALA A 6 -4.00 23.14 -7.53
C ALA A 6 -4.95 22.44 -6.59
N SER A 7 -5.32 23.10 -5.53
CA SER A 7 -6.19 22.45 -4.58
C SER A 7 -7.58 22.22 -5.15
N ALA A 8 -7.90 22.88 -6.22
CA ALA A 8 -9.21 22.66 -6.82
C ALA A 8 -9.29 21.32 -7.53
N LYS A 9 -8.14 20.74 -7.84
CA LYS A 9 -8.15 19.48 -8.54
C LYS A 9 -8.51 18.34 -7.61
N SER A 10 -9.24 17.39 -8.13
CA SER A 10 -9.57 16.19 -7.40
C SER A 10 -9.49 15.04 -8.37
N GLY A 11 -9.49 13.83 -7.84
CA GLY A 11 -9.40 12.66 -8.65
C GLY A 11 -8.00 12.44 -9.21
N PRO A 12 -7.88 11.58 -10.21
CA PRO A 12 -6.55 11.17 -10.69
C PRO A 12 -5.71 12.31 -11.21
N ALA A 13 -6.33 13.38 -11.71
CA ALA A 13 -5.55 14.48 -12.26
C ALA A 13 -4.70 15.15 -11.19
N ALA A 14 -5.10 15.10 -9.93
CA ALA A 14 -4.36 15.74 -8.87
C ALA A 14 -2.99 15.10 -8.65
N PHE A 15 -2.78 13.85 -9.11
CA PHE A 15 -1.52 13.16 -8.90
C PHE A 15 -0.48 13.45 -9.97
N LYS A 16 -0.81 14.28 -10.96
CA LYS A 16 0.11 14.49 -12.08
C LYS A 16 1.28 15.39 -11.76
N ASP A 17 1.14 16.25 -10.77
CA ASP A 17 2.22 17.12 -10.38
C ASP A 17 3.23 16.36 -9.55
N ARG A 18 4.36 16.01 -10.16
CA ARG A 18 5.37 15.16 -9.52
C ARG A 18 6.37 15.94 -8.67
N SER A 19 6.20 17.26 -8.59
CA SER A 19 7.08 18.07 -7.76
C SER A 19 6.53 18.31 -6.36
N ARG A 20 5.40 17.70 -6.04
CA ARG A 20 4.75 17.92 -4.76
C ARG A 20 5.57 17.36 -3.61
N THR A 21 5.47 18.05 -2.48
CA THR A 21 6.00 17.56 -1.22
C THR A 21 4.89 17.48 -0.17
N THR A 22 3.64 17.57 -0.60
CA THR A 22 2.48 17.38 0.25
C THR A 22 1.48 16.51 -0.51
N PRO A 23 0.57 15.83 0.18
CA PRO A 23 -0.40 15.01 -0.52
C PRO A 23 -1.28 15.82 -1.45
N ALA A 24 -1.52 15.28 -2.64
CA ALA A 24 -2.36 15.96 -3.63
C ALA A 24 -3.81 16.04 -3.16
N ILE A 25 -4.24 15.02 -2.45
CA ILE A 25 -5.61 14.90 -1.95
C ILE A 25 -5.50 14.34 -0.53
N ALA A 26 -6.31 14.86 0.39
CA ALA A 26 -6.35 14.29 1.72
C ALA A 26 -6.66 12.80 1.62
N PHE A 27 -6.00 11.99 2.44
CA PHE A 27 -6.14 10.54 2.33
C PHE A 27 -7.60 10.12 2.49
N ALA A 28 -8.32 10.75 3.41
CA ALA A 28 -9.73 10.40 3.61
C ALA A 28 -10.58 10.68 2.37
N SER A 29 -10.13 11.60 1.52
CA SER A 29 -10.86 11.95 0.30
C SER A 29 -10.36 11.20 -0.92
N ALA A 30 -9.39 10.33 -0.75
CA ALA A 30 -8.79 9.61 -1.88
C ALA A 30 -9.44 8.26 -2.13
N LYS A 31 -10.56 7.97 -1.48
CA LYS A 31 -11.23 6.68 -1.66
C LYS A 31 -11.62 6.50 -3.12
N GLY A 32 -11.33 5.30 -3.62
CA GLY A 32 -11.59 4.97 -5.01
C GLY A 32 -10.54 5.43 -5.98
N LEU A 33 -9.45 6.06 -5.49
CA LEU A 33 -8.43 6.63 -6.36
C LEU A 33 -7.07 5.96 -6.26
N LEU A 34 -6.87 5.09 -5.29
CA LEU A 34 -5.52 4.56 -5.03
C LEU A 34 -5.24 3.31 -5.85
N PRO A 35 -4.07 3.25 -6.50
CA PRO A 35 -3.67 2.02 -7.19
C PRO A 35 -3.21 0.99 -6.18
N LEU A 36 -3.34 -0.28 -6.54
CA LEU A 36 -2.76 -1.33 -5.73
C LEU A 36 -1.23 -1.21 -5.75
N PRO A 37 -0.57 -1.54 -4.64
CA PRO A 37 0.88 -1.34 -4.55
C PRO A 37 1.69 -2.35 -5.35
N VAL A 38 1.08 -3.42 -5.81
CA VAL A 38 1.77 -4.40 -6.63
C VAL A 38 0.76 -5.02 -7.58
N ASN A 39 1.24 -5.43 -8.74
CA ASN A 39 0.40 -6.11 -9.70
C ASN A 39 0.28 -7.56 -9.26
N GLY A 40 -0.84 -7.91 -8.66
CA GLY A 40 -1.01 -9.25 -8.13
C GLY A 40 -2.45 -9.53 -7.78
N ASN A 41 -2.68 -10.70 -7.22
CA ASN A 41 -4.02 -11.15 -6.86
C ASN A 41 -4.22 -11.09 -5.37
N LYS A 42 -5.36 -10.58 -4.94
CA LYS A 42 -5.69 -10.53 -3.53
C LYS A 42 -6.03 -11.95 -3.06
N ILE A 43 -5.30 -12.42 -2.06
CA ILE A 43 -5.50 -13.75 -1.51
C ILE A 43 -6.06 -13.73 -0.09
N ARG A 44 -6.07 -12.56 0.56
CA ARG A 44 -6.68 -12.41 1.88
C ARG A 44 -7.31 -11.04 1.97
N ASP A 45 -8.46 -10.99 2.66
CA ASP A 45 -9.23 -9.77 2.83
C ASP A 45 -9.17 -9.27 4.25
N PHE A 46 -9.33 -7.97 4.42
CA PHE A 46 -9.51 -7.37 5.73
C PHE A 46 -10.73 -7.99 6.40
N GLY A 47 -10.57 -8.37 7.65
CA GLY A 47 -11.68 -8.94 8.41
C GLY A 47 -11.89 -10.43 8.20
N GLY A 48 -11.16 -11.03 7.26
CA GLY A 48 -11.24 -12.47 7.09
C GLY A 48 -10.49 -13.18 8.19
N SER A 49 -10.71 -14.49 8.30
CA SER A 49 -10.04 -15.29 9.32
C SER A 49 -8.53 -15.31 9.08
N ASP A 50 -7.76 -15.18 10.15
CA ASP A 50 -6.31 -15.30 10.03
C ASP A 50 -5.84 -16.73 10.26
N GLY A 51 -6.77 -17.65 10.49
CA GLY A 51 -6.44 -19.06 10.68
C GLY A 51 -6.03 -19.45 12.08
N VAL A 52 -5.93 -18.49 12.98
CA VAL A 52 -5.48 -18.76 14.36
C VAL A 52 -6.36 -18.08 15.39
N GLY A 53 -7.64 -17.86 15.05
CA GLY A 53 -8.59 -17.34 16.01
C GLY A 53 -8.80 -15.84 15.95
N GLY A 54 -8.13 -15.15 15.04
CA GLY A 54 -8.27 -13.71 14.89
C GLY A 54 -8.77 -13.34 13.51
N VAL A 55 -8.61 -12.06 13.17
CA VAL A 55 -9.03 -11.56 11.86
C VAL A 55 -7.88 -10.85 11.19
N GLN A 56 -7.93 -10.83 9.86
CA GLN A 56 -6.94 -10.11 9.07
C GLN A 56 -7.11 -8.61 9.28
N LYS A 57 -6.00 -7.93 9.53
CA LYS A 57 -6.02 -6.49 9.76
C LYS A 57 -5.65 -5.70 8.51
N GLY A 58 -5.43 -6.38 7.40
CA GLY A 58 -5.10 -5.79 6.14
C GLY A 58 -5.39 -6.77 5.03
N ILE A 59 -4.82 -6.53 3.87
CA ILE A 59 -5.00 -7.43 2.73
C ILE A 59 -3.67 -8.02 2.34
N SER A 60 -3.70 -9.16 1.65
CA SER A 60 -2.49 -9.80 1.15
C SER A 60 -2.61 -10.01 -0.35
N LEU A 61 -1.55 -9.68 -1.07
CA LEU A 61 -1.52 -9.74 -2.53
C LEU A 61 -0.40 -10.67 -2.95
N ALA A 62 -0.71 -11.68 -3.76
CA ALA A 62 0.31 -12.57 -4.32
C ALA A 62 0.79 -11.96 -5.62
N SER A 63 2.10 -11.84 -5.79
CA SER A 63 2.69 -11.21 -6.95
C SER A 63 3.68 -12.13 -7.61
N LYS A 64 4.19 -11.71 -8.76
CA LYS A 64 5.27 -12.43 -9.41
C LYS A 64 6.58 -12.19 -8.69
N PRO A 65 7.51 -13.14 -8.75
CA PRO A 65 8.84 -12.90 -8.19
C PRO A 65 9.47 -11.68 -8.85
N GLY A 66 10.12 -10.85 -8.03
CA GLY A 66 10.79 -9.66 -8.52
C GLY A 66 9.88 -8.52 -8.91
N ALA A 67 8.59 -8.61 -8.61
CA ALA A 67 7.65 -7.55 -8.98
C ALA A 67 8.00 -6.24 -8.28
N GLN A 68 7.76 -5.14 -8.99
CA GLN A 68 7.99 -3.82 -8.44
C GLN A 68 6.82 -3.43 -7.55
N VAL A 69 7.14 -2.85 -6.39
CA VAL A 69 6.14 -2.36 -5.46
C VAL A 69 6.11 -0.84 -5.54
N THR A 70 4.91 -0.28 -5.70
CA THR A 70 4.74 1.16 -5.77
C THR A 70 3.92 1.62 -4.58
N THR A 71 4.11 2.88 -4.18
CA THR A 71 3.32 3.40 -3.08
C THR A 71 1.89 3.66 -3.56
N PRO A 72 0.89 3.23 -2.80
CA PRO A 72 -0.50 3.48 -3.18
C PRO A 72 -0.96 4.90 -2.90
N CYS A 73 -0.19 5.66 -2.13
CA CYS A 73 -0.60 7.00 -1.76
C CYS A 73 0.61 7.90 -1.62
N ASP A 74 0.36 9.21 -1.62
CA ASP A 74 1.38 10.17 -1.26
C ASP A 74 1.62 10.06 0.25
N GLY A 75 2.86 10.24 0.67
CA GLY A 75 3.13 10.21 2.10
C GLY A 75 4.60 10.33 2.42
N TRP A 76 4.88 10.45 3.70
CA TRP A 76 6.25 10.50 4.21
C TRP A 76 6.64 9.14 4.73
N VAL A 77 7.86 8.72 4.41
CA VAL A 77 8.38 7.43 4.90
C VAL A 77 8.78 7.63 6.35
N VAL A 78 8.10 6.92 7.25
CA VAL A 78 8.42 7.01 8.67
C VAL A 78 9.17 5.79 9.17
N TYR A 79 9.15 4.69 8.42
CA TYR A 79 9.98 3.53 8.70
C TYR A 79 10.25 2.77 7.41
N ALA A 80 11.46 2.29 7.24
CA ALA A 80 11.83 1.47 6.09
C ALA A 80 12.98 0.57 6.54
N GLY A 81 12.72 -0.74 6.64
CA GLY A 81 13.76 -1.65 7.06
C GLY A 81 13.21 -3.01 7.44
N PRO A 82 14.07 -3.88 7.93
CA PRO A 82 13.64 -5.23 8.31
C PRO A 82 12.73 -5.20 9.52
N PHE A 83 11.79 -6.14 9.57
CA PHE A 83 10.84 -6.21 10.67
C PHE A 83 10.53 -7.66 10.97
N ARG A 84 11.18 -8.21 11.99
CA ARG A 84 10.94 -9.59 12.44
C ARG A 84 11.05 -10.55 11.28
N SER A 85 10.07 -11.46 11.15
CA SER A 85 10.08 -12.41 10.05
C SER A 85 9.16 -12.00 8.90
N TYR A 86 8.70 -10.75 8.89
CA TYR A 86 7.87 -10.25 7.79
C TYR A 86 8.66 -9.80 6.58
N GLY A 87 9.99 -9.82 6.65
CA GLY A 87 10.82 -9.26 5.62
C GLY A 87 11.00 -7.79 5.84
N GLN A 88 10.92 -7.00 4.79
CA GLN A 88 11.06 -5.56 4.92
C GLN A 88 9.69 -4.95 5.19
N LEU A 89 9.69 -3.90 6.00
CA LEU A 89 8.48 -3.16 6.33
C LEU A 89 8.65 -1.71 5.95
N LEU A 90 7.65 -1.15 5.27
CA LEU A 90 7.61 0.25 4.92
C LEU A 90 6.37 0.85 5.55
N ILE A 91 6.55 1.94 6.31
CA ILE A 91 5.42 2.64 6.90
C ILE A 91 5.40 4.05 6.37
N LEU A 92 4.25 4.45 5.85
CA LEU A 92 4.03 5.78 5.29
C LEU A 92 3.05 6.54 6.16
N ASN A 93 3.37 7.81 6.44
CA ASN A 93 2.42 8.71 7.06
C ASN A 93 1.67 9.42 5.93
N ALA A 94 0.40 9.08 5.78
CA ALA A 94 -0.42 9.63 4.70
C ALA A 94 -1.13 10.91 5.10
N GLY A 95 -0.93 11.37 6.34
CA GLY A 95 -1.57 12.59 6.81
C GLY A 95 -2.93 12.32 7.44
N GLY A 96 -3.41 13.26 8.23
CA GLY A 96 -4.74 13.16 8.81
C GLY A 96 -4.92 12.00 9.78
N GLY A 97 -3.84 11.48 10.33
CA GLY A 97 -3.92 10.35 11.23
C GLY A 97 -3.87 9.01 10.53
N TYR A 98 -3.69 9.00 9.21
CA TYR A 98 -3.64 7.76 8.44
C TYR A 98 -2.21 7.30 8.22
N HIS A 99 -2.00 6.00 8.33
CA HIS A 99 -0.73 5.36 8.04
C HIS A 99 -0.96 4.17 7.13
N VAL A 100 0.00 3.91 6.25
CA VAL A 100 -0.03 2.76 5.35
C VAL A 100 1.18 1.91 5.65
N LEU A 101 0.95 0.64 5.95
CA LEU A 101 2.02 -0.32 6.23
C LEU A 101 2.07 -1.30 5.07
N ILE A 102 3.26 -1.54 4.55
CA ILE A 102 3.48 -2.47 3.45
C ILE A 102 4.62 -3.38 3.85
N ALA A 103 4.37 -4.69 3.86
CA ALA A 103 5.38 -5.65 4.31
C ALA A 103 5.50 -6.82 3.35
N GLY A 104 6.66 -7.44 3.33
CA GLY A 104 6.89 -8.62 2.51
C GLY A 104 7.83 -8.40 1.35
N MET A 105 8.35 -7.19 1.18
CA MET A 105 9.30 -6.91 0.12
C MET A 105 10.67 -7.48 0.47
N GLU A 106 11.47 -7.72 -0.54
CA GLU A 106 12.85 -8.11 -0.32
C GLU A 106 13.75 -6.90 -0.16
N ARG A 107 13.46 -5.82 -0.89
CA ARG A 107 14.30 -4.63 -0.88
C ARG A 107 13.45 -3.38 -0.97
N ILE A 108 13.79 -2.40 -0.14
CA ILE A 108 13.15 -1.09 -0.16
C ILE A 108 14.14 -0.09 -0.72
N SER A 109 13.69 0.77 -1.63
CA SER A 109 14.55 1.72 -2.32
C SER A 109 14.38 3.16 -1.84
N VAL A 110 13.55 3.39 -0.82
CA VAL A 110 13.33 4.74 -0.30
C VAL A 110 13.84 4.81 1.14
N ASN A 111 14.01 6.03 1.63
CA ASN A 111 14.60 6.24 2.95
C ASN A 111 13.61 6.93 3.89
N ILE A 112 13.82 6.71 5.19
CA ILE A 112 13.03 7.39 6.22
C ILE A 112 13.16 8.89 6.02
N GLY A 113 12.04 9.59 6.10
CA GLY A 113 11.99 11.03 5.92
C GLY A 113 11.69 11.47 4.50
N GLN A 114 11.75 10.57 3.55
CA GLN A 114 11.50 10.90 2.16
C GLN A 114 9.99 11.02 1.91
N PHE A 115 9.59 11.97 1.07
CA PHE A 115 8.21 12.07 0.64
C PHE A 115 8.07 11.33 -0.69
N VAL A 116 7.09 10.43 -0.77
CA VAL A 116 6.87 9.62 -1.97
C VAL A 116 5.52 9.97 -2.58
N LEU A 117 5.44 9.87 -3.88
CA LEU A 117 4.24 10.23 -4.64
C LEU A 117 3.54 8.97 -5.13
N THR A 118 2.22 8.99 -5.11
CA THR A 118 1.39 7.88 -5.54
C THR A 118 1.92 7.27 -6.84
N GLY A 119 2.12 5.96 -6.82
CA GLY A 119 2.63 5.24 -8.00
C GLY A 119 4.13 5.19 -8.10
N GLU A 120 4.84 5.86 -7.21
CA GLU A 120 6.29 5.87 -7.27
C GLU A 120 6.85 4.52 -6.81
N PRO A 121 7.84 3.97 -7.51
CA PRO A 121 8.45 2.70 -7.07
C PRO A 121 9.14 2.89 -5.73
N VAL A 122 8.87 2.00 -4.79
CA VAL A 122 9.44 2.09 -3.46
C VAL A 122 10.12 0.80 -3.01
N ALA A 123 9.85 -0.32 -3.68
CA ALA A 123 10.41 -1.60 -3.24
C ALA A 123 10.31 -2.64 -4.34
N THR A 124 10.89 -3.80 -4.07
CA THR A 124 10.90 -4.93 -5.00
C THR A 124 10.60 -6.20 -4.23
N MET A 125 9.77 -7.06 -4.80
CA MET A 125 9.49 -8.36 -4.21
C MET A 125 10.64 -9.32 -4.46
N GLY A 126 10.77 -10.30 -3.57
CA GLY A 126 11.76 -11.34 -3.77
C GLY A 126 11.23 -12.48 -4.61
N SER A 127 11.96 -13.59 -4.60
CA SER A 127 11.55 -14.78 -5.34
C SER A 127 10.58 -15.64 -4.53
N THR A 128 10.63 -15.55 -3.21
CA THR A 128 9.72 -16.26 -2.34
C THR A 128 9.24 -15.27 -1.28
N SER A 129 8.20 -15.65 -0.54
CA SER A 129 7.61 -14.75 0.43
C SER A 129 7.93 -15.19 1.84
N GLN A 130 8.48 -14.27 2.63
CA GLN A 130 8.62 -14.50 4.05
C GLN A 130 7.29 -14.30 4.76
N VAL A 131 6.45 -13.46 4.20
CA VAL A 131 5.13 -13.21 4.77
C VAL A 131 4.22 -14.41 4.57
N ALA A 132 4.41 -15.17 3.51
CA ALA A 132 3.54 -16.29 3.19
C ALA A 132 3.51 -17.32 4.32
N SER A 133 4.65 -17.66 4.90
CA SER A 133 4.66 -18.66 5.95
C SER A 133 4.02 -18.12 7.23
N ILE A 134 4.14 -16.81 7.49
CA ILE A 134 3.52 -16.21 8.65
C ILE A 134 2.01 -16.22 8.51
N LEU A 135 1.52 -15.99 7.29
CA LEU A 135 0.10 -15.94 7.04
C LEU A 135 -0.52 -17.32 6.83
N ALA A 136 0.28 -18.36 6.97
CA ALA A 136 -0.19 -19.73 6.80
C ALA A 136 -0.84 -19.92 5.43
N THR A 137 -0.20 -19.39 4.39
CA THR A 137 -0.69 -19.54 3.03
C THR A 137 0.15 -20.57 2.30
N THR A 138 -0.47 -21.24 1.33
CA THR A 138 0.23 -22.21 0.50
C THR A 138 0.75 -21.59 -0.79
N ALA A 139 0.62 -20.29 -0.93
CA ALA A 139 1.09 -19.62 -2.15
C ALA A 139 2.59 -19.79 -2.30
N SER A 140 3.02 -20.15 -3.50
CA SER A 140 4.43 -20.23 -3.81
C SER A 140 4.97 -18.90 -4.28
N GLN A 141 4.11 -17.95 -4.55
CA GLN A 141 4.50 -16.62 -5.00
C GLN A 141 4.82 -15.72 -3.82
N PRO A 142 5.63 -14.68 -4.03
CA PRO A 142 5.82 -13.70 -2.96
C PRO A 142 4.51 -13.00 -2.64
N VAL A 143 4.33 -12.71 -1.37
CA VAL A 143 3.09 -12.10 -0.89
C VAL A 143 3.40 -10.75 -0.27
N LEU A 144 2.67 -9.73 -0.69
CA LEU A 144 2.76 -8.40 -0.12
C LEU A 144 1.59 -8.17 0.81
N TYR A 145 1.87 -7.74 2.04
CA TYR A 145 0.84 -7.43 3.01
C TYR A 145 0.66 -5.92 3.06
N VAL A 146 -0.59 -5.46 3.06
CA VAL A 146 -0.91 -4.03 3.09
C VAL A 146 -1.93 -3.77 4.19
N GLU A 147 -1.64 -2.81 5.03
CA GLU A 147 -2.52 -2.46 6.14
C GLU A 147 -2.68 -0.95 6.19
N PHE A 148 -3.93 -0.49 6.30
CA PHE A 148 -4.23 0.92 6.50
C PHE A 148 -4.62 1.11 7.95
N ARG A 149 -4.16 2.19 8.57
CA ARG A 149 -4.50 2.53 9.95
C ARG A 149 -4.99 3.95 10.06
N LYS A 150 -6.00 4.14 10.89
CA LYS A 150 -6.49 5.48 11.25
C LYS A 150 -6.28 5.64 12.74
N ASP A 151 -5.42 6.58 13.13
CA ASP A 151 -5.10 6.83 14.53
C ASP A 151 -4.68 5.55 15.25
N GLY A 152 -3.87 4.73 14.55
CA GLY A 152 -3.34 3.52 15.13
C GLY A 152 -4.24 2.29 15.05
N THR A 153 -5.45 2.43 14.54
CA THR A 153 -6.40 1.33 14.44
C THR A 153 -6.48 0.84 13.01
N PRO A 154 -6.31 -0.47 12.75
CA PRO A 154 -6.44 -0.98 11.39
C PRO A 154 -7.84 -0.77 10.85
N ILE A 155 -7.93 -0.39 9.59
CA ILE A 155 -9.20 -0.16 8.91
C ILE A 155 -9.20 -0.90 7.58
N ASP A 156 -10.39 -1.11 7.02
CA ASP A 156 -10.55 -1.80 5.76
C ASP A 156 -10.03 -0.93 4.62
N PRO A 157 -8.99 -1.35 3.90
CA PRO A 157 -8.46 -0.55 2.79
C PRO A 157 -9.31 -0.64 1.53
N GLY A 158 -10.26 -1.57 1.46
CA GLY A 158 -11.04 -1.80 0.25
C GLY A 158 -11.63 -0.56 -0.39
N PRO A 159 -12.27 0.32 0.38
CA PRO A 159 -12.89 1.49 -0.24
C PRO A 159 -11.92 2.43 -0.94
N TRP A 160 -10.64 2.36 -0.63
CA TRP A 160 -9.66 3.27 -1.23
C TRP A 160 -9.17 2.83 -2.60
N TRP A 161 -9.26 1.55 -2.91
CA TRP A 161 -8.69 1.07 -4.17
C TRP A 161 -9.49 1.55 -5.36
N ALA A 162 -8.80 1.99 -6.40
CA ALA A 162 -9.46 2.35 -7.64
C ALA A 162 -10.05 1.10 -8.28
N ALA A 163 -11.18 1.26 -8.94
CA ALA A 163 -11.73 0.16 -9.70
C ALA A 163 -10.72 -0.20 -10.78
N ASN A 164 -10.28 -1.44 -10.79
CA ASN A 164 -9.24 -1.84 -11.71
C ASN A 164 -9.81 -2.76 -12.77
N GLU A 165 -8.94 -3.11 -13.71
CA GLU A 165 -9.38 -3.93 -14.82
C GLU A 165 -9.96 -5.25 -14.37
N GLY A 166 -9.39 -5.84 -13.35
CA GLY A 166 -9.90 -7.11 -12.88
C GLY A 166 -11.31 -7.01 -12.40
N GLU A 167 -11.64 -5.96 -11.68
CA GLU A 167 -12.99 -5.80 -11.19
C GLU A 167 -13.94 -5.45 -12.29
N LYS A 168 -13.51 -4.64 -13.23
CA LYS A 168 -14.38 -4.31 -14.34
C LYS A 168 -14.71 -5.53 -15.15
N VAL A 169 -13.76 -6.39 -15.34
CA VAL A 169 -13.97 -7.60 -16.13
C VAL A 169 -14.99 -8.49 -15.46
N ARG A 170 -14.97 -8.56 -14.15
CA ARG A 170 -15.93 -9.37 -13.47
C ARG A 170 -17.32 -8.81 -13.54
N GLY A 171 -17.39 -7.51 -13.52
CA GLY A 171 -18.65 -6.83 -13.55
C GLY A 171 -19.32 -6.92 -14.87
#